data_1a893f8ab49c7de965a653b2d0649b22
#
_entry.id   1a893f8ab49c7de965a653b2d0649b22
#
_cell.length_a   1.000
_cell.length_b   1.000
_cell.length_c   1.000
_cell.angle_alpha   90.00
_cell.angle_beta   90.00
_cell.angle_gamma   90.00
#
_symmetry.space_group_name_H-M   'P 1'
#
loop_
_entity.id
_entity.type
_entity.pdbx_description
1 polymer ?
#
loop_
_entity_poly.entity_id
_entity_poly.type
_entity_poly.pdbx_seq_one_letter_code
_entity_poly.pdbx_strand_id
1 'polypeptide(L)'
;TNGFLKSLGIKTNYNFPLTLTASMTRPLSNDEFISIGEPIEWGVLPVRPMGATVRMTRDRRILIRNTAEVFNPFEMNESEIKKRSINQYVSIKKRFPILPSDIIESSWSGVVSRTRNSSQIFEKIDENIFVAGCYNGSGIGVGTLFGEQIAIKASDGHSSEIEFIEQIIKPTWLPPEPFLSLGVKTKLILERLKAKSEI
;
A
#
# COMPACT_ATOMS: atom_id res chain seq x y z
N THR A 1 9.72 3.65 -9.36
CA THR A 1 9.27 2.44 -10.10
C THR A 1 8.74 1.32 -9.19
N ASN A 2 8.62 1.53 -7.91
CA ASN A 2 8.32 0.53 -6.87
C ASN A 2 7.37 -0.63 -7.31
N GLY A 3 6.15 -0.32 -7.75
CA GLY A 3 5.16 -1.31 -8.20
C GLY A 3 5.46 -1.95 -9.55
N PHE A 4 6.35 -1.38 -10.34
CA PHE A 4 6.60 -1.75 -11.73
C PHE A 4 7.95 -2.44 -11.98
N LEU A 5 8.72 -2.76 -10.93
CA LEU A 5 10.01 -3.44 -11.08
C LEU A 5 9.89 -4.75 -11.87
N LYS A 6 8.84 -5.53 -11.60
CA LYS A 6 8.58 -6.78 -12.32
C LYS A 6 8.30 -6.56 -13.80
N SER A 7 7.60 -5.49 -14.18
CA SER A 7 7.33 -5.12 -15.58
C SER A 7 8.59 -4.70 -16.33
N LEU A 8 9.59 -4.20 -15.62
CA LEU A 8 10.91 -3.84 -16.16
C LEU A 8 11.87 -5.04 -16.21
N GLY A 9 11.43 -6.24 -15.89
CA GLY A 9 12.28 -7.42 -15.82
C GLY A 9 13.24 -7.46 -14.63
N ILE A 10 13.10 -6.54 -13.67
CA ILE A 10 14.01 -6.38 -12.54
C ILE A 10 13.55 -7.24 -11.37
N LYS A 11 14.41 -8.16 -10.90
CA LYS A 11 14.16 -9.01 -9.71
C LYS A 11 12.79 -9.70 -9.75
N THR A 12 12.38 -10.23 -10.88
CA THR A 12 11.05 -10.79 -11.16
C THR A 12 10.62 -11.88 -10.20
N ASN A 13 11.58 -12.65 -9.66
CA ASN A 13 11.35 -13.74 -8.70
C ASN A 13 11.60 -13.33 -7.24
N TYR A 14 11.65 -12.04 -6.93
CA TYR A 14 11.90 -11.54 -5.58
C TYR A 14 10.85 -10.54 -5.10
N ASN A 15 9.97 -10.12 -5.99
CA ASN A 15 8.88 -9.21 -5.66
C ASN A 15 7.59 -9.57 -6.39
N PHE A 16 6.48 -9.11 -5.85
CA PHE A 16 5.16 -9.24 -6.47
C PHE A 16 4.32 -7.99 -6.22
N PRO A 17 3.54 -7.56 -7.20
CA PRO A 17 2.62 -6.46 -7.05
C PRO A 17 1.34 -6.89 -6.32
N LEU A 18 0.80 -6.00 -5.50
CA LEU A 18 -0.55 -6.06 -4.97
C LEU A 18 -1.31 -4.79 -5.34
N THR A 19 -2.54 -4.95 -5.78
CA THR A 19 -3.44 -3.83 -6.04
C THR A 19 -4.25 -3.56 -4.79
N LEU A 20 -4.26 -2.29 -4.39
CA LEU A 20 -5.01 -1.76 -3.26
C LEU A 20 -6.12 -0.86 -3.79
N THR A 21 -7.25 -0.81 -3.11
CA THR A 21 -8.28 0.19 -3.36
C THR A 21 -8.56 1.00 -2.12
N ALA A 22 -8.82 2.27 -2.33
CA ALA A 22 -9.18 3.22 -1.28
C ALA A 22 -10.34 4.08 -1.74
N SER A 23 -11.06 4.64 -0.77
CA SER A 23 -12.11 5.62 -0.99
C SER A 23 -11.90 6.82 -0.07
N MET A 24 -12.38 7.98 -0.53
CA MET A 24 -12.37 9.21 0.23
C MET A 24 -13.77 9.82 0.21
N THR A 25 -14.19 10.33 1.37
CA THR A 25 -15.45 11.07 1.48
C THR A 25 -15.31 12.45 0.84
N ARG A 26 -16.43 13.10 0.53
CA ARG A 26 -16.45 14.56 0.43
C ARG A 26 -16.04 15.18 1.76
N PRO A 27 -15.72 16.49 1.81
CA PRO A 27 -15.58 17.18 3.09
C PRO A 27 -16.85 17.00 3.92
N LEU A 28 -16.69 16.70 5.21
CA LEU A 28 -17.82 16.62 6.13
C LEU A 28 -18.43 18.01 6.31
N SER A 29 -19.78 18.08 6.35
CA SER A 29 -20.48 19.29 6.75
C SER A 29 -20.17 19.64 8.22
N ASN A 30 -20.51 20.84 8.67
CA ASN A 30 -20.31 21.20 10.07
C ASN A 30 -21.07 20.26 11.02
N ASP A 31 -22.31 19.92 10.70
CA ASP A 31 -23.12 19.04 11.54
C ASP A 31 -22.57 17.62 11.57
N GLU A 32 -22.11 17.09 10.43
CA GLU A 32 -21.45 15.79 10.34
C GLU A 32 -20.15 15.79 11.15
N PHE A 33 -19.35 16.84 11.04
CA PHE A 33 -18.07 16.96 11.75
C PHE A 33 -18.27 17.06 13.27
N ILE A 34 -19.27 17.86 13.73
CA ILE A 34 -19.67 17.94 15.14
C ILE A 34 -20.16 16.57 15.62
N SER A 35 -20.95 15.86 14.81
CA SER A 35 -21.52 14.56 15.19
C SER A 35 -20.49 13.46 15.47
N ILE A 36 -19.30 13.59 14.92
CA ILE A 36 -18.17 12.66 15.15
C ILE A 36 -17.15 13.20 16.17
N GLY A 37 -17.46 14.32 16.86
CA GLY A 37 -16.67 14.88 17.95
C GLY A 37 -15.57 15.85 17.53
N GLU A 38 -15.69 16.51 16.38
CA GLU A 38 -14.76 17.53 15.88
C GLU A 38 -13.28 17.12 15.96
N PRO A 39 -12.90 15.95 15.42
CA PRO A 39 -11.55 15.44 15.61
C PRO A 39 -10.52 16.31 14.87
N ILE A 40 -9.36 16.51 15.47
CA ILE A 40 -8.18 16.99 14.73
C ILE A 40 -7.78 15.96 13.65
N GLU A 41 -6.91 16.33 12.72
CA GLU A 41 -6.38 15.35 11.76
C GLU A 41 -5.68 14.17 12.45
N TRP A 42 -5.94 12.96 11.97
CA TRP A 42 -5.36 11.73 12.50
C TRP A 42 -5.25 10.65 11.45
N GLY A 43 -4.45 9.64 11.74
CA GLY A 43 -4.33 8.44 10.92
C GLY A 43 -4.16 7.21 11.79
N VAL A 44 -4.88 6.14 11.43
CA VAL A 44 -4.82 4.84 12.11
C VAL A 44 -4.41 3.77 11.11
N LEU A 45 -3.38 3.02 11.47
CA LEU A 45 -2.97 1.82 10.76
C LEU A 45 -3.51 0.59 11.51
N PRO A 46 -3.98 -0.43 10.79
CA PRO A 46 -4.42 -1.66 11.41
C PRO A 46 -3.25 -2.46 11.96
N VAL A 47 -3.46 -3.22 13.01
CA VAL A 47 -2.49 -4.21 13.51
C VAL A 47 -2.38 -5.39 12.55
N ARG A 48 -3.50 -5.80 11.95
CA ARG A 48 -3.53 -6.88 10.98
C ARG A 48 -3.28 -6.35 9.54
N PRO A 49 -2.51 -7.07 8.72
CA PRO A 49 -2.15 -6.61 7.36
C PRO A 49 -3.34 -6.27 6.45
N MET A 50 -4.48 -6.96 6.65
CA MET A 50 -5.70 -6.76 5.86
C MET A 50 -6.75 -5.89 6.55
N GLY A 51 -6.45 -5.31 7.73
CA GLY A 51 -7.32 -4.37 8.40
C GLY A 51 -7.41 -3.02 7.68
N ALA A 52 -8.34 -2.19 8.11
CA ALA A 52 -8.58 -0.89 7.51
C ALA A 52 -7.56 0.15 7.98
N THR A 53 -6.92 0.80 7.01
CA THR A 53 -6.25 2.09 7.23
C THR A 53 -7.29 3.18 7.12
N VAL A 54 -7.40 4.03 8.13
CA VAL A 54 -8.37 5.13 8.16
C VAL A 54 -7.63 6.42 8.48
N ARG A 55 -8.00 7.50 7.81
CA ARG A 55 -7.37 8.80 8.01
C ARG A 55 -8.41 9.92 7.95
N MET A 56 -8.34 10.84 8.90
CA MET A 56 -9.02 12.14 8.84
C MET A 56 -8.01 13.14 8.27
N THR A 57 -8.40 13.83 7.21
CA THR A 57 -7.59 14.88 6.59
C THR A 57 -7.90 16.25 7.20
N ARG A 58 -7.00 17.20 6.97
CA ARG A 58 -7.16 18.58 7.47
C ARG A 58 -8.39 19.29 6.91
N ASP A 59 -8.80 18.94 5.69
CA ASP A 59 -10.00 19.45 5.03
C ASP A 59 -11.26 18.64 5.36
N ARG A 60 -11.24 17.93 6.49
CA ARG A 60 -12.36 17.17 7.05
C ARG A 60 -12.89 16.04 6.17
N ARG A 61 -12.00 15.32 5.46
CA ARG A 61 -12.35 14.13 4.70
C ARG A 61 -11.91 12.88 5.43
N ILE A 62 -12.65 11.80 5.28
CA ILE A 62 -12.26 10.48 5.76
C ILE A 62 -11.76 9.66 4.57
N LEU A 63 -10.50 9.26 4.62
CA LEU A 63 -9.92 8.28 3.69
C LEU A 63 -9.95 6.91 4.35
N ILE A 64 -10.33 5.89 3.58
CA ILE A 64 -10.28 4.50 4.03
C ILE A 64 -9.71 3.58 2.96
N ARG A 65 -8.81 2.69 3.37
CA ARG A 65 -8.27 1.61 2.56
C ARG A 65 -8.37 0.30 3.34
N ASN A 66 -9.08 -0.70 2.83
CA ASN A 66 -9.28 -2.00 3.48
C ASN A 66 -9.25 -3.18 2.51
N THR A 67 -8.71 -2.99 1.31
CA THR A 67 -8.55 -4.05 0.31
C THR A 67 -7.11 -4.17 -0.12
N ALA A 68 -6.69 -5.40 -0.38
CA ALA A 68 -5.44 -5.75 -1.06
C ALA A 68 -5.67 -7.06 -1.80
N GLU A 69 -5.29 -7.13 -3.06
CA GLU A 69 -5.54 -8.30 -3.89
C GLU A 69 -4.49 -8.47 -4.99
N VAL A 70 -4.37 -9.71 -5.47
CA VAL A 70 -3.66 -10.00 -6.72
C VAL A 70 -4.62 -9.70 -7.85
N PHE A 71 -4.32 -8.67 -8.62
CA PHE A 71 -5.15 -8.22 -9.74
C PHE A 71 -4.30 -8.07 -11.00
N ASN A 72 -4.82 -8.52 -12.12
CA ASN A 72 -4.18 -8.39 -13.42
C ASN A 72 -5.26 -8.11 -14.49
N PRO A 73 -5.15 -7.04 -15.29
CA PRO A 73 -4.08 -6.05 -15.25
C PRO A 73 -4.09 -5.22 -13.95
N PHE A 74 -3.01 -4.49 -13.68
CA PHE A 74 -2.89 -3.69 -12.44
C PHE A 74 -3.82 -2.49 -12.38
N GLU A 75 -4.38 -2.09 -13.50
CA GLU A 75 -5.35 -1.01 -13.60
C GLU A 75 -6.77 -1.58 -13.54
N MET A 76 -7.55 -1.10 -12.58
CA MET A 76 -8.96 -1.43 -12.45
C MET A 76 -9.81 -0.41 -13.19
N ASN A 77 -10.82 -0.89 -13.92
CA ASN A 77 -11.82 -0.02 -14.49
C ASN A 77 -12.80 0.50 -13.41
N GLU A 78 -13.60 1.50 -13.76
CA GLU A 78 -14.54 2.13 -12.82
C GLU A 78 -15.51 1.15 -12.17
N SER A 79 -16.02 0.15 -12.90
CA SER A 79 -16.96 -0.83 -12.35
C SER A 79 -16.30 -1.73 -11.30
N GLU A 80 -15.05 -2.05 -11.48
CA GLU A 80 -14.25 -2.84 -10.53
C GLU A 80 -13.91 -2.05 -9.29
N ILE A 81 -13.54 -0.78 -9.43
CA ILE A 81 -13.32 0.16 -8.32
C ILE A 81 -14.62 0.32 -7.53
N LYS A 82 -15.76 0.53 -8.23
CA LYS A 82 -17.07 0.67 -7.59
C LYS A 82 -17.48 -0.56 -6.78
N LYS A 83 -17.22 -1.77 -7.25
CA LYS A 83 -17.48 -3.00 -6.47
C LYS A 83 -16.69 -3.02 -5.16
N ARG A 84 -15.45 -2.52 -5.16
CA ARG A 84 -14.59 -2.53 -3.99
C ARG A 84 -14.89 -1.37 -3.04
N SER A 85 -15.37 -0.24 -3.55
CA SER A 85 -15.79 0.89 -2.73
C SER A 85 -16.95 0.56 -1.77
N ILE A 86 -17.74 -0.47 -2.09
CA ILE A 86 -18.75 -0.99 -1.16
C ILE A 86 -18.12 -1.47 0.15
N ASN A 87 -16.95 -2.12 0.10
CA ASN A 87 -16.24 -2.55 1.30
C ASN A 87 -15.76 -1.36 2.13
N GLN A 88 -15.28 -0.29 1.46
CA GLN A 88 -14.87 0.93 2.13
C GLN A 88 -16.09 1.63 2.77
N TYR A 89 -17.19 1.72 2.04
CA TYR A 89 -18.44 2.28 2.57
C TYR A 89 -18.93 1.53 3.82
N VAL A 90 -19.02 0.20 3.76
CA VAL A 90 -19.42 -0.61 4.92
C VAL A 90 -18.50 -0.38 6.11
N SER A 91 -17.21 -0.24 5.87
CA SER A 91 -16.20 0.00 6.91
C SER A 91 -16.32 1.41 7.51
N ILE A 92 -16.64 2.43 6.70
CA ILE A 92 -16.95 3.79 7.19
C ILE A 92 -18.21 3.75 8.08
N LYS A 93 -19.28 3.11 7.60
CA LYS A 93 -20.56 3.04 8.35
C LYS A 93 -20.44 2.30 9.68
N LYS A 94 -19.58 1.30 9.78
CA LYS A 94 -19.29 0.62 11.05
C LYS A 94 -18.63 1.55 12.08
N ARG A 95 -17.77 2.46 11.63
CA ARG A 95 -17.01 3.38 12.50
C ARG A 95 -17.75 4.67 12.78
N PHE A 96 -18.49 5.14 11.79
CA PHE A 96 -19.23 6.39 11.81
C PHE A 96 -20.67 6.16 11.33
N PRO A 97 -21.51 5.48 12.15
CA PRO A 97 -22.87 5.07 11.73
C PRO A 97 -23.80 6.23 11.42
N ILE A 98 -23.50 7.40 11.94
CA ILE A 98 -24.31 8.62 11.75
C ILE A 98 -24.11 9.27 10.37
N LEU A 99 -22.96 9.03 9.70
CA LEU A 99 -22.67 9.63 8.41
C LEU A 99 -23.62 9.11 7.32
N PRO A 100 -23.99 9.94 6.32
CA PRO A 100 -24.93 9.56 5.27
C PRO A 100 -24.39 8.48 4.33
N SER A 101 -25.29 7.91 3.50
CA SER A 101 -24.92 6.82 2.59
C SER A 101 -24.15 7.25 1.36
N ASP A 102 -24.28 8.50 0.97
CA ASP A 102 -23.66 9.13 -0.23
C ASP A 102 -22.37 9.88 0.11
N ILE A 103 -21.72 9.53 1.22
CA ILE A 103 -20.58 10.25 1.75
C ILE A 103 -19.31 10.08 0.89
N ILE A 104 -19.15 8.95 0.16
CA ILE A 104 -17.98 8.69 -0.65
C ILE A 104 -18.03 9.52 -1.92
N GLU A 105 -17.04 10.38 -2.12
CA GLU A 105 -16.91 11.22 -3.31
C GLU A 105 -15.99 10.59 -4.36
N SER A 106 -14.90 9.95 -3.94
CA SER A 106 -13.92 9.37 -4.86
C SER A 106 -13.42 8.01 -4.39
N SER A 107 -13.08 7.17 -5.35
CA SER A 107 -12.46 5.87 -5.11
C SER A 107 -11.43 5.61 -6.19
N TRP A 108 -10.32 4.98 -5.83
CA TRP A 108 -9.22 4.69 -6.74
C TRP A 108 -8.50 3.39 -6.39
N SER A 109 -7.68 2.93 -7.31
CA SER A 109 -6.75 1.84 -7.09
C SER A 109 -5.31 2.29 -7.20
N GLY A 110 -4.41 1.54 -6.59
CA GLY A 110 -2.98 1.76 -6.70
C GLY A 110 -2.20 0.47 -6.47
N VAL A 111 -0.97 0.41 -6.96
CA VAL A 111 -0.13 -0.78 -6.90
C VAL A 111 1.00 -0.57 -5.91
N VAL A 112 1.21 -1.56 -5.05
CA VAL A 112 2.37 -1.64 -4.17
C VAL A 112 3.18 -2.89 -4.48
N SER A 113 4.49 -2.78 -4.47
CA SER A 113 5.38 -3.93 -4.58
C SER A 113 5.70 -4.49 -3.20
N ARG A 114 5.65 -5.81 -3.09
CA ARG A 114 5.97 -6.53 -1.87
C ARG A 114 7.00 -7.61 -2.12
N THR A 115 7.80 -7.87 -1.11
CA THR A 115 8.69 -9.03 -1.03
C THR A 115 8.15 -10.03 -0.01
N ARG A 116 8.62 -11.26 -0.05
CA ARG A 116 8.15 -12.32 0.85
C ARG A 116 8.49 -12.03 2.31
N ASN A 117 9.69 -11.53 2.56
CA ASN A 117 10.24 -11.27 3.90
C ASN A 117 10.19 -9.79 4.30
N SER A 118 9.45 -8.96 3.56
CA SER A 118 9.32 -7.50 3.78
C SER A 118 10.63 -6.71 3.67
N SER A 119 11.67 -7.28 3.09
CA SER A 119 12.91 -6.57 2.79
C SER A 119 12.77 -5.71 1.54
N GLN A 120 13.50 -4.62 1.48
CA GLN A 120 13.54 -3.73 0.32
C GLN A 120 14.64 -4.19 -0.67
N ILE A 121 14.55 -3.70 -1.90
CA ILE A 121 15.60 -3.84 -2.90
C ILE A 121 16.42 -2.55 -2.89
N PHE A 122 17.74 -2.69 -2.76
CA PHE A 122 18.71 -1.62 -2.85
C PHE A 122 20.00 -2.21 -3.43
N GLU A 123 20.17 -2.11 -4.75
CA GLU A 123 21.25 -2.82 -5.44
C GLU A 123 21.74 -2.07 -6.68
N LYS A 124 23.01 -2.25 -7.02
CA LYS A 124 23.54 -2.06 -8.36
C LYS A 124 23.36 -3.39 -9.11
N ILE A 125 22.57 -3.39 -10.17
CA ILE A 125 22.21 -4.60 -10.94
C ILE A 125 22.99 -4.73 -12.24
N ASP A 126 23.59 -3.64 -12.72
CA ASP A 126 24.45 -3.58 -13.89
C ASP A 126 25.38 -2.39 -13.75
N GLU A 127 26.34 -2.24 -14.68
CA GLU A 127 27.39 -1.21 -14.63
C GLU A 127 26.83 0.20 -14.35
N ASN A 128 25.74 0.58 -15.01
CA ASN A 128 25.09 1.88 -14.87
C ASN A 128 23.63 1.81 -14.39
N ILE A 129 23.20 0.66 -13.82
CA ILE A 129 21.82 0.49 -13.37
C ILE A 129 21.77 0.27 -11.88
N PHE A 130 21.20 1.23 -11.19
CA PHE A 130 20.98 1.22 -9.75
C PHE A 130 19.48 1.14 -9.44
N VAL A 131 19.10 0.32 -8.48
CA VAL A 131 17.68 0.04 -8.18
C VAL A 131 17.40 0.18 -6.69
N ALA A 132 16.39 0.99 -6.39
CA ALA A 132 15.76 1.05 -5.08
C ALA A 132 14.25 0.83 -5.22
N GLY A 133 13.66 -0.04 -4.40
CA GLY A 133 12.25 -0.35 -4.52
C GLY A 133 11.74 -1.40 -3.54
N CYS A 134 10.51 -1.88 -3.77
CA CYS A 134 9.83 -2.84 -2.91
C CYS A 134 9.67 -2.35 -1.46
N TYR A 135 9.17 -1.14 -1.31
CA TYR A 135 9.02 -0.51 0.01
C TYR A 135 7.92 -1.12 0.89
N ASN A 136 7.27 -2.18 0.43
CA ASN A 136 6.29 -2.98 1.19
C ASN A 136 5.12 -2.17 1.80
N GLY A 137 4.79 -1.03 1.20
CA GLY A 137 3.74 -0.11 1.66
C GLY A 137 4.26 1.11 2.44
N SER A 138 5.55 1.17 2.78
CA SER A 138 6.18 2.30 3.50
C SER A 138 6.90 3.27 2.55
N GLY A 139 6.35 3.49 1.34
CA GLY A 139 7.03 4.16 0.23
C GLY A 139 7.38 5.62 0.48
N ILE A 140 6.67 6.36 1.31
CA ILE A 140 6.95 7.79 1.53
C ILE A 140 8.30 7.96 2.24
N GLY A 141 8.46 7.48 3.46
CA GLY A 141 9.70 7.64 4.22
C GLY A 141 10.86 6.82 3.65
N VAL A 142 10.63 5.51 3.49
CA VAL A 142 11.67 4.58 3.00
C VAL A 142 12.06 4.89 1.56
N GLY A 143 11.11 5.26 0.71
CA GLY A 143 11.38 5.61 -0.68
C GLY A 143 12.19 6.90 -0.83
N THR A 144 11.98 7.89 0.04
CA THR A 144 12.77 9.13 0.07
C THR A 144 14.22 8.82 0.48
N LEU A 145 14.40 8.11 1.59
CA LEU A 145 15.72 7.72 2.07
C LEU A 145 16.47 6.88 1.02
N PHE A 146 15.83 5.84 0.50
CA PHE A 146 16.47 4.96 -0.48
C PHE A 146 16.74 5.67 -1.81
N GLY A 147 15.89 6.62 -2.22
CA GLY A 147 16.09 7.45 -3.40
C GLY A 147 17.32 8.33 -3.27
N GLU A 148 17.51 8.98 -2.12
CA GLU A 148 18.68 9.77 -1.81
C GLU A 148 19.95 8.89 -1.79
N GLN A 149 19.92 7.79 -1.04
CA GLN A 149 21.08 6.94 -0.87
C GLN A 149 21.50 6.21 -2.16
N ILE A 150 20.54 5.81 -3.02
CA ILE A 150 20.88 5.21 -4.30
C ILE A 150 21.49 6.21 -5.28
N ALA A 151 21.10 7.50 -5.19
CA ALA A 151 21.71 8.56 -5.98
C ALA A 151 23.16 8.84 -5.54
N ILE A 152 23.43 8.88 -4.23
CA ILE A 152 24.77 9.00 -3.68
C ILE A 152 25.64 7.85 -4.16
N LYS A 153 25.14 6.60 -4.04
CA LYS A 153 25.85 5.41 -4.50
C LYS A 153 26.12 5.41 -6.01
N ALA A 154 25.17 5.89 -6.80
CA ALA A 154 25.33 6.00 -8.26
C ALA A 154 26.36 7.04 -8.69
N SER A 155 26.71 7.96 -7.81
CA SER A 155 27.75 8.98 -7.97
C SER A 155 29.07 8.59 -7.30
N ASP A 156 29.29 7.30 -7.03
CA ASP A 156 30.45 6.76 -6.31
C ASP A 156 30.67 7.36 -4.92
N GLY A 157 29.61 7.92 -4.32
CA GLY A 157 29.60 8.44 -2.96
C GLY A 157 29.38 7.36 -1.91
N HIS A 158 29.66 7.70 -0.65
CA HIS A 158 29.51 6.83 0.52
C HIS A 158 28.73 7.56 1.63
N SER A 159 27.98 6.81 2.42
CA SER A 159 27.31 7.28 3.64
C SER A 159 27.12 6.12 4.63
N SER A 160 26.97 6.44 5.91
CA SER A 160 26.62 5.48 6.96
C SER A 160 25.27 4.78 6.68
N GLU A 161 24.35 5.50 6.07
CA GLU A 161 23.05 5.01 5.68
C GLU A 161 23.14 3.95 4.57
N ILE A 162 24.03 4.11 3.59
CA ILE A 162 24.29 3.10 2.56
C ILE A 162 24.83 1.83 3.22
N GLU A 163 25.81 1.94 4.09
CA GLU A 163 26.39 0.80 4.81
C GLU A 163 25.31 0.05 5.62
N PHE A 164 24.45 0.79 6.32
CA PHE A 164 23.35 0.19 7.07
C PHE A 164 22.32 -0.51 6.16
N ILE A 165 21.92 0.13 5.06
CA ILE A 165 20.94 -0.44 4.10
C ILE A 165 21.49 -1.72 3.47
N GLU A 166 22.78 -1.77 3.15
CA GLU A 166 23.42 -2.95 2.56
C GLU A 166 23.53 -4.15 3.50
N GLN A 167 23.49 -3.92 4.80
CA GLN A 167 23.45 -4.97 5.83
C GLN A 167 22.05 -5.55 6.05
N ILE A 168 20.99 -4.88 5.58
CA ILE A 168 19.62 -5.39 5.69
C ILE A 168 19.47 -6.70 4.91
N ILE A 169 18.71 -7.64 5.49
CA ILE A 169 18.43 -8.93 4.85
C ILE A 169 17.79 -8.71 3.49
N LYS A 170 18.39 -9.31 2.46
CA LYS A 170 17.89 -9.19 1.08
C LYS A 170 16.55 -9.90 0.87
N PRO A 171 15.77 -9.50 -0.15
CA PRO A 171 14.55 -10.21 -0.53
C PRO A 171 14.80 -11.69 -0.80
N THR A 172 13.90 -12.54 -0.33
CA THR A 172 13.96 -13.99 -0.56
C THR A 172 13.25 -14.37 -1.84
N TRP A 173 13.71 -15.45 -2.46
CA TRP A 173 13.16 -15.99 -3.70
C TRP A 173 11.66 -16.34 -3.59
N LEU A 174 10.94 -16.14 -4.68
CA LEU A 174 9.53 -16.43 -4.85
C LEU A 174 9.32 -17.46 -5.96
N PRO A 175 8.36 -18.40 -5.81
CA PRO A 175 8.07 -19.36 -6.86
C PRO A 175 7.52 -18.65 -8.11
N PRO A 176 7.65 -19.28 -9.30
CA PRO A 176 7.07 -18.73 -10.53
C PRO A 176 5.53 -18.81 -10.52
N GLU A 177 4.90 -18.10 -11.45
CA GLU A 177 3.47 -18.28 -11.72
C GLU A 177 3.16 -19.69 -12.24
N PRO A 178 2.00 -20.29 -11.94
CA PRO A 178 0.88 -19.72 -11.17
C PRO A 178 1.00 -19.89 -9.64
N PHE A 179 2.03 -20.56 -9.14
CA PHE A 179 2.17 -20.90 -7.72
C PHE A 179 2.29 -19.64 -6.83
N LEU A 180 2.95 -18.60 -7.33
CA LEU A 180 3.07 -17.33 -6.62
C LEU A 180 1.68 -16.71 -6.38
N SER A 181 0.90 -16.53 -7.44
CA SER A 181 -0.44 -15.94 -7.34
C SER A 181 -1.36 -16.76 -6.44
N LEU A 182 -1.33 -18.08 -6.52
CA LEU A 182 -2.13 -18.96 -5.66
C LEU A 182 -1.73 -18.81 -4.19
N GLY A 183 -0.43 -18.84 -3.90
CA GLY A 183 0.09 -18.67 -2.53
C GLY A 183 -0.24 -17.30 -1.94
N VAL A 184 -0.09 -16.23 -2.73
CA VAL A 184 -0.44 -14.87 -2.29
C VAL A 184 -1.95 -14.74 -2.04
N LYS A 185 -2.81 -15.22 -2.95
CA LYS A 185 -4.27 -15.21 -2.78
C LYS A 185 -4.69 -15.94 -1.50
N THR A 186 -4.17 -17.13 -1.28
CA THR A 186 -4.47 -17.93 -0.08
C THR A 186 -4.05 -17.16 1.19
N LYS A 187 -2.84 -16.59 1.20
CA LYS A 187 -2.37 -15.80 2.34
C LYS A 187 -3.25 -14.57 2.60
N LEU A 188 -3.65 -13.84 1.56
CA LEU A 188 -4.53 -12.68 1.70
C LEU A 188 -5.90 -13.05 2.27
N ILE A 189 -6.48 -14.17 1.85
CA ILE A 189 -7.75 -14.69 2.40
C ILE A 189 -7.59 -14.99 3.90
N LEU A 190 -6.54 -15.69 4.30
CA LEU A 190 -6.26 -16.01 5.70
C LEU A 190 -6.06 -14.75 6.54
N GLU A 191 -5.28 -13.78 6.04
CA GLU A 191 -5.05 -12.52 6.74
C GLU A 191 -6.34 -11.69 6.84
N ARG A 192 -7.22 -11.72 5.82
CA ARG A 192 -8.53 -11.07 5.87
C ARG A 192 -9.45 -11.69 6.93
N LEU A 193 -9.45 -13.00 7.05
CA LEU A 193 -10.21 -13.69 8.10
C LEU A 193 -9.74 -13.30 9.51
N LYS A 194 -8.42 -13.19 9.70
CA LYS A 194 -7.83 -12.74 10.96
C LYS A 194 -8.14 -11.26 11.26
N ALA A 195 -8.25 -10.44 10.24
CA ALA A 195 -8.51 -9.00 10.36
C ALA A 195 -10.01 -8.65 10.45
N LYS A 196 -10.91 -9.62 10.56
CA LYS A 196 -12.37 -9.42 10.48
C LYS A 196 -12.91 -8.33 11.42
N SER A 197 -12.32 -8.15 12.60
CA SER A 197 -12.68 -7.11 13.54
C SER A 197 -12.15 -5.70 13.19
N GLU A 198 -11.14 -5.64 12.30
CA GLU A 198 -10.46 -4.40 11.90
C GLU A 198 -10.89 -3.90 10.51
N ILE A 199 -11.77 -4.64 9.81
CA ILE A 199 -12.24 -4.31 8.46
C ILE A 199 -13.46 -3.39 8.50
#